data_88ba8ce7672d6a9bd0ce7d91c3a4b51e
#
_entry.id   88ba8ce7672d6a9bd0ce7d91c3a4b51e
#
_cell.length_a   1.000
_cell.length_b   1.000
_cell.length_c   1.000
_cell.angle_alpha   90.00
_cell.angle_beta   90.00
_cell.angle_gamma   90.00
#
_symmetry.space_group_name_H-M   'P 1'
#
loop_
_entity.id
_entity.type
_entity.pdbx_description
1 polymer ?
#
loop_
_entity_poly.entity_id
_entity_poly.type
_entity_poly.pdbx_seq_one_letter_code
_entity_poly.pdbx_strand_id
1 'polypeptide(L)'
;MEKPPPPNTDRGRTLGQILIALVVIVLLVNVPISYRGTGLIHSVPEATTVVIHDGMVFQGSDQATYILENHKLRPFSCPEAFIFFQRRYHLEAHVVEDELLTQFAKGQPIRRLVKCDALPDVYSLENGQKRPVKASFNFDPSSRWDEVGPVVCKFLRAIPDGPPILDEAG
;
A
#
# COMPACT_ATOMS: atom_id res chain seq x y z
N MET A 1 53.59 -80.46 -14.45
CA MET A 1 52.38 -79.80 -14.99
C MET A 1 51.75 -79.02 -13.86
N GLU A 2 52.01 -77.71 -13.85
CA GLU A 2 51.56 -76.79 -12.81
C GLU A 2 50.15 -76.25 -13.17
N LYS A 3 49.23 -76.38 -12.21
CA LYS A 3 47.81 -75.99 -12.40
C LYS A 3 47.69 -74.43 -12.37
N PRO A 4 47.05 -73.78 -13.38
CA PRO A 4 46.96 -72.35 -13.39
C PRO A 4 46.13 -71.86 -12.17
N PRO A 5 46.48 -70.70 -11.60
CA PRO A 5 45.76 -70.14 -10.48
C PRO A 5 44.34 -69.75 -10.84
N PRO A 6 43.38 -69.81 -9.88
CA PRO A 6 41.98 -69.51 -10.13
C PRO A 6 41.81 -67.98 -10.47
N PRO A 7 40.85 -67.63 -11.36
CA PRO A 7 40.60 -66.25 -11.70
C PRO A 7 40.11 -65.49 -10.47
N ASN A 8 40.68 -64.27 -10.31
CA ASN A 8 40.47 -63.35 -9.19
C ASN A 8 39.06 -62.73 -9.28
N THR A 9 38.04 -63.48 -8.82
CA THR A 9 36.64 -63.11 -8.85
C THR A 9 36.31 -61.99 -7.84
N ASP A 10 37.19 -61.74 -6.86
CA ASP A 10 36.98 -60.70 -5.83
C ASP A 10 37.16 -59.26 -6.36
N ARG A 11 38.02 -59.04 -7.39
CA ARG A 11 38.23 -57.72 -7.96
C ARG A 11 37.00 -57.18 -8.69
N GLY A 12 36.21 -58.02 -9.34
CA GLY A 12 34.98 -57.64 -10.03
C GLY A 12 33.88 -57.18 -9.07
N ARG A 13 33.82 -57.85 -7.91
CA ARG A 13 32.81 -57.59 -6.88
C ARG A 13 33.08 -56.28 -6.14
N THR A 14 34.33 -55.99 -5.82
CA THR A 14 34.76 -54.72 -5.23
C THR A 14 34.60 -53.52 -6.17
N LEU A 15 34.92 -53.68 -7.46
CA LEU A 15 34.69 -52.65 -8.48
C LEU A 15 33.22 -52.30 -8.63
N GLY A 16 32.33 -53.31 -8.64
CA GLY A 16 30.87 -53.10 -8.69
C GLY A 16 30.34 -52.34 -7.48
N GLN A 17 30.81 -52.68 -6.28
CA GLN A 17 30.42 -52.00 -5.05
C GLN A 17 30.85 -50.51 -5.02
N ILE A 18 32.07 -50.23 -5.50
CA ILE A 18 32.57 -48.83 -5.60
C ILE A 18 31.75 -48.02 -6.60
N LEU A 19 31.38 -48.64 -7.73
CA LEU A 19 30.59 -47.95 -8.77
C LEU A 19 29.16 -47.66 -8.28
N ILE A 20 28.55 -48.57 -7.56
CA ILE A 20 27.23 -48.37 -6.94
C ILE A 20 27.29 -47.25 -5.88
N ALA A 21 28.31 -47.26 -5.01
CA ALA A 21 28.51 -46.22 -4.00
C ALA A 21 28.69 -44.81 -4.66
N LEU A 22 29.43 -44.77 -5.76
CA LEU A 22 29.66 -43.49 -6.49
C LEU A 22 28.37 -42.98 -7.14
N VAL A 23 27.56 -43.87 -7.72
CA VAL A 23 26.23 -43.51 -8.28
C VAL A 23 25.30 -43.00 -7.19
N VAL A 24 25.28 -43.64 -6.01
CA VAL A 24 24.45 -43.20 -4.88
C VAL A 24 24.89 -41.78 -4.39
N ILE A 25 26.22 -41.56 -4.29
CA ILE A 25 26.75 -40.24 -3.89
C ILE A 25 26.36 -39.19 -4.93
N VAL A 26 26.51 -39.48 -6.22
CA VAL A 26 26.12 -38.53 -7.30
C VAL A 26 24.62 -38.24 -7.26
N LEU A 27 23.78 -39.23 -7.00
CA LEU A 27 22.32 -39.02 -6.84
C LEU A 27 22.01 -38.19 -5.60
N LEU A 28 22.68 -38.41 -4.48
CA LEU A 28 22.46 -37.62 -3.26
C LEU A 28 22.93 -36.17 -3.39
N VAL A 29 24.03 -35.94 -4.10
CA VAL A 29 24.55 -34.55 -4.34
C VAL A 29 23.72 -33.81 -5.38
N ASN A 30 23.17 -34.55 -6.36
CA ASN A 30 22.30 -33.95 -7.39
C ASN A 30 20.81 -33.94 -7.04
N VAL A 31 20.38 -34.47 -5.91
CA VAL A 31 19.05 -34.21 -5.38
C VAL A 31 19.04 -32.74 -4.95
N PRO A 32 18.35 -31.85 -5.66
CA PRO A 32 18.34 -30.46 -5.27
C PRO A 32 17.71 -30.38 -3.88
N ILE A 33 18.48 -29.89 -2.92
CA ILE A 33 18.04 -29.63 -1.53
C ILE A 33 16.84 -28.67 -1.49
N SER A 34 16.54 -28.08 -2.64
CA SER A 34 15.38 -27.22 -2.92
C SER A 34 14.02 -27.83 -2.54
N TYR A 35 13.86 -29.15 -2.52
CA TYR A 35 12.57 -29.77 -2.21
C TYR A 35 12.13 -29.64 -0.74
N ARG A 36 13.06 -29.36 0.18
CA ARG A 36 12.72 -29.09 1.58
C ARG A 36 12.81 -27.61 1.97
N GLY A 37 13.44 -26.79 1.14
CA GLY A 37 13.55 -25.35 1.37
C GLY A 37 12.41 -24.52 0.78
N THR A 38 11.77 -24.98 -0.31
CA THR A 38 10.72 -24.23 -0.98
C THR A 38 9.41 -24.14 -0.19
N GLY A 39 9.17 -25.08 0.74
CA GLY A 39 7.99 -24.99 1.62
C GLY A 39 8.11 -23.95 2.74
N LEU A 40 9.33 -23.57 3.12
CA LEU A 40 9.56 -22.59 4.16
C LEU A 40 9.78 -21.17 3.59
N ILE A 41 10.24 -21.07 2.34
CA ILE A 41 10.44 -19.76 1.67
C ILE A 41 9.10 -19.15 1.22
N HIS A 42 8.07 -19.99 0.99
CA HIS A 42 6.72 -19.50 0.67
C HIS A 42 5.92 -19.03 1.89
N SER A 43 6.42 -19.33 3.11
CA SER A 43 5.79 -18.86 4.35
C SER A 43 6.46 -17.64 4.99
N VAL A 44 7.59 -17.20 4.42
CA VAL A 44 8.08 -15.85 4.72
C VAL A 44 7.37 -14.94 3.72
N PRO A 45 6.34 -14.16 4.13
CA PRO A 45 5.87 -13.10 3.27
C PRO A 45 7.12 -12.32 2.88
N GLU A 46 7.32 -12.06 1.59
CA GLU A 46 8.25 -11.02 1.18
C GLU A 46 7.80 -9.79 1.96
N ALA A 47 8.41 -9.58 3.10
CA ALA A 47 8.30 -8.33 3.81
C ALA A 47 9.00 -7.33 2.91
N THR A 48 8.28 -6.91 1.88
CA THR A 48 8.63 -5.71 1.13
C THR A 48 8.66 -4.65 2.21
N THR A 49 9.86 -4.26 2.61
CA THR A 49 10.01 -3.20 3.60
C THR A 49 9.45 -1.95 2.93
N VAL A 50 8.16 -1.72 3.13
CA VAL A 50 7.51 -0.49 2.65
C VAL A 50 8.09 0.63 3.48
N VAL A 51 8.94 1.43 2.86
CA VAL A 51 9.44 2.64 3.49
C VAL A 51 8.30 3.65 3.51
N ILE A 52 7.71 3.85 4.68
CA ILE A 52 6.62 4.79 4.87
C ILE A 52 7.20 6.21 4.90
N HIS A 53 6.66 7.09 4.05
CA HIS A 53 7.07 8.49 3.97
C HIS A 53 5.87 9.41 3.75
N ASP A 54 6.03 10.68 4.06
CA ASP A 54 5.00 11.69 3.82
C ASP A 54 4.60 11.74 2.34
N GLY A 55 3.32 11.92 2.09
CA GLY A 55 2.72 11.89 0.76
C GLY A 55 2.16 10.53 0.33
N MET A 56 2.44 9.45 1.07
CA MET A 56 1.80 8.17 0.81
C MET A 56 0.32 8.19 1.19
N VAL A 57 -0.47 7.50 0.37
CA VAL A 57 -1.91 7.36 0.60
C VAL A 57 -2.21 5.93 1.03
N PHE A 58 -2.97 5.80 2.10
CA PHE A 58 -3.39 4.52 2.66
C PHE A 58 -4.91 4.37 2.59
N GLN A 59 -5.37 3.15 2.38
CA GLN A 59 -6.77 2.80 2.44
C GLN A 59 -6.97 1.71 3.48
N GLY A 60 -7.83 1.99 4.47
CA GLY A 60 -8.21 1.05 5.51
C GLY A 60 -9.24 0.01 5.06
N SER A 61 -9.56 -0.91 5.95
CA SER A 61 -10.58 -1.96 5.73
C SER A 61 -11.98 -1.40 5.51
N ASP A 62 -12.29 -0.24 6.08
CA ASP A 62 -13.53 0.52 5.94
C ASP A 62 -13.63 1.32 4.62
N GLN A 63 -12.63 1.17 3.73
CA GLN A 63 -12.44 1.93 2.50
C GLN A 63 -12.18 3.44 2.71
N ALA A 64 -12.02 3.89 3.93
CA ALA A 64 -11.58 5.26 4.19
C ALA A 64 -10.14 5.46 3.69
N THR A 65 -9.93 6.59 3.04
CA THR A 65 -8.64 6.91 2.42
C THR A 65 -7.97 8.04 3.19
N TYR A 66 -6.69 7.87 3.47
CA TYR A 66 -5.87 8.76 4.28
C TYR A 66 -4.60 9.12 3.53
N ILE A 67 -4.10 10.34 3.70
CA ILE A 67 -2.74 10.70 3.28
C ILE A 67 -1.88 10.95 4.51
N LEU A 68 -0.65 10.49 4.45
CA LEU A 68 0.35 10.77 5.48
C LEU A 68 0.99 12.14 5.18
N GLU A 69 0.84 13.08 6.11
CA GLU A 69 1.43 14.41 6.03
C GLU A 69 1.93 14.86 7.40
N ASN A 70 3.20 15.24 7.50
CA ASN A 70 3.85 15.62 8.76
C ASN A 70 3.64 14.57 9.88
N HIS A 71 3.80 13.28 9.53
CA HIS A 71 3.59 12.13 10.42
C HIS A 71 2.17 12.01 10.99
N LYS A 72 1.17 12.65 10.34
CA LYS A 72 -0.25 12.54 10.70
C LYS A 72 -1.04 11.98 9.54
N LEU A 73 -2.00 11.11 9.83
CA LEU A 73 -2.96 10.64 8.85
C LEU A 73 -4.11 11.63 8.74
N ARG A 74 -4.22 12.27 7.57
CA ARG A 74 -5.33 13.15 7.25
C ARG A 74 -6.35 12.39 6.40
N PRO A 75 -7.57 12.16 6.89
CA PRO A 75 -8.60 11.50 6.11
C PRO A 75 -9.09 12.40 4.98
N PHE A 76 -9.42 11.82 3.83
CA PHE A 76 -10.23 12.52 2.84
C PHE A 76 -11.69 12.56 3.32
N SER A 77 -12.30 13.73 3.32
CA SER A 77 -13.64 13.94 3.87
C SER A 77 -14.74 13.16 3.13
N CYS A 78 -14.49 12.82 1.87
CA CYS A 78 -15.38 12.04 1.02
C CYS A 78 -14.60 11.43 -0.16
N PRO A 79 -15.16 10.41 -0.84
CA PRO A 79 -14.51 9.80 -2.02
C PRO A 79 -14.23 10.80 -3.14
N GLU A 80 -15.10 11.79 -3.33
CA GLU A 80 -14.94 12.82 -4.37
C GLU A 80 -13.71 13.69 -4.11
N ALA A 81 -13.41 14.00 -2.84
CA ALA A 81 -12.20 14.73 -2.48
C ALA A 81 -10.95 13.90 -2.84
N PHE A 82 -10.94 12.62 -2.51
CA PHE A 82 -9.83 11.74 -2.89
C PHE A 82 -9.66 11.65 -4.42
N ILE A 83 -10.74 11.41 -5.17
CA ILE A 83 -10.70 11.31 -6.64
C ILE A 83 -10.16 12.60 -7.27
N PHE A 84 -10.54 13.75 -6.73
CA PHE A 84 -10.04 15.04 -7.22
C PHE A 84 -8.52 15.16 -7.04
N PHE A 85 -8.02 14.92 -5.86
CA PHE A 85 -6.59 15.01 -5.56
C PHE A 85 -5.79 13.87 -6.21
N GLN A 86 -6.36 12.68 -6.29
CA GLN A 86 -5.76 11.55 -7.00
C GLN A 86 -5.43 11.90 -8.46
N ARG A 87 -6.39 12.49 -9.17
CA ARG A 87 -6.18 12.90 -10.57
C ARG A 87 -5.18 14.03 -10.71
N ARG A 88 -5.18 14.96 -9.77
CA ARG A 88 -4.32 16.15 -9.82
C ARG A 88 -2.87 15.83 -9.47
N TYR A 89 -2.63 14.97 -8.51
CA TYR A 89 -1.31 14.67 -7.97
C TYR A 89 -0.83 13.25 -8.25
N HIS A 90 -1.57 12.48 -9.04
CA HIS A 90 -1.26 11.08 -9.39
C HIS A 90 -1.05 10.20 -8.15
N LEU A 91 -1.95 10.33 -7.17
CA LEU A 91 -1.85 9.58 -5.93
C LEU A 91 -2.25 8.12 -6.14
N GLU A 92 -1.50 7.21 -5.53
CA GLU A 92 -1.81 5.78 -5.48
C GLU A 92 -2.16 5.40 -4.04
N ALA A 93 -3.31 4.73 -3.84
CA ALA A 93 -3.72 4.26 -2.54
C ALA A 93 -3.19 2.85 -2.29
N HIS A 94 -2.51 2.66 -1.15
CA HIS A 94 -2.03 1.37 -0.68
C HIS A 94 -3.02 0.81 0.34
N VAL A 95 -3.58 -0.35 0.05
CA VAL A 95 -4.45 -1.06 1.02
C VAL A 95 -3.57 -1.58 2.15
N VAL A 96 -3.93 -1.23 3.38
CA VAL A 96 -3.17 -1.59 4.57
C VAL A 96 -4.09 -2.11 5.68
N GLU A 97 -3.52 -2.83 6.63
CA GLU A 97 -4.22 -3.26 7.83
C GLU A 97 -4.47 -2.06 8.77
N ASP A 98 -5.60 -2.08 9.48
CA ASP A 98 -6.00 -0.97 10.34
C ASP A 98 -5.03 -0.75 11.50
N GLU A 99 -4.31 -1.81 11.93
CA GLU A 99 -3.26 -1.73 12.95
C GLU A 99 -2.15 -0.75 12.55
N LEU A 100 -1.79 -0.70 11.27
CA LEU A 100 -0.81 0.26 10.78
C LEU A 100 -1.34 1.69 10.92
N LEU A 101 -2.61 1.92 10.58
CA LEU A 101 -3.23 3.25 10.65
C LEU A 101 -3.30 3.78 12.09
N THR A 102 -3.43 2.89 13.07
CA THR A 102 -3.48 3.28 14.50
C THR A 102 -2.15 3.79 15.04
N GLN A 103 -1.04 3.54 14.35
CA GLN A 103 0.29 4.01 14.77
C GLN A 103 0.51 5.51 14.53
N PHE A 104 -0.36 6.13 13.74
CA PHE A 104 -0.23 7.54 13.39
C PHE A 104 -1.29 8.41 14.07
N ALA A 105 -0.89 9.61 14.46
CA ALA A 105 -1.83 10.61 14.94
C ALA A 105 -2.78 11.05 13.79
N LYS A 106 -4.03 11.33 14.10
CA LYS A 106 -5.00 11.83 13.13
C LYS A 106 -4.81 13.34 12.94
N GLY A 107 -4.82 13.75 11.67
CA GLY A 107 -4.83 15.15 11.27
C GLY A 107 -6.21 15.63 10.83
N GLN A 108 -6.31 16.91 10.47
CA GLN A 108 -7.57 17.47 9.96
C GLN A 108 -7.96 16.85 8.62
N PRO A 109 -9.27 16.65 8.37
CA PRO A 109 -9.75 16.11 7.11
C PRO A 109 -9.38 16.98 5.92
N ILE A 110 -9.06 16.34 4.79
CA ILE A 110 -8.84 16.99 3.51
C ILE A 110 -10.17 17.12 2.81
N ARG A 111 -10.53 18.34 2.44
CA ARG A 111 -11.81 18.69 1.80
C ARG A 111 -11.61 19.20 0.38
N ARG A 112 -12.55 18.92 -0.48
CA ARG A 112 -12.58 19.56 -1.78
C ARG A 112 -13.23 20.93 -1.65
N LEU A 113 -12.42 21.97 -1.54
CA LEU A 113 -12.86 23.35 -1.41
C LEU A 113 -13.06 23.98 -2.79
N VAL A 114 -14.19 24.67 -2.95
CA VAL A 114 -14.54 25.36 -4.20
C VAL A 114 -15.11 26.75 -3.92
N LYS A 115 -14.90 27.65 -4.87
CA LYS A 115 -15.46 28.99 -4.84
C LYS A 115 -15.88 29.42 -6.25
N CYS A 116 -16.93 30.19 -6.36
CA CYS A 116 -17.24 30.91 -7.60
C CYS A 116 -17.17 32.40 -7.39
N ASP A 117 -16.77 33.16 -8.44
CA ASP A 117 -16.47 34.60 -8.35
C ASP A 117 -17.66 35.47 -7.91
N ALA A 118 -18.89 35.03 -8.22
CA ALA A 118 -20.10 35.77 -7.86
C ALA A 118 -20.61 35.50 -6.43
N LEU A 119 -19.98 34.57 -5.68
CA LEU A 119 -20.33 34.26 -4.30
C LEU A 119 -19.12 34.52 -3.40
N PRO A 120 -19.32 35.16 -2.23
CA PRO A 120 -18.21 35.44 -1.32
C PRO A 120 -17.69 34.15 -0.62
N ASP A 121 -18.55 33.16 -0.47
CA ASP A 121 -18.30 32.02 0.37
C ASP A 121 -17.47 30.95 -0.34
N VAL A 122 -16.69 30.23 0.44
CA VAL A 122 -16.03 28.98 0.07
C VAL A 122 -16.93 27.82 0.48
N TYR A 123 -17.03 26.83 -0.36
CA TYR A 123 -17.84 25.63 -0.10
C TYR A 123 -16.97 24.38 -0.14
N SER A 124 -17.26 23.44 0.76
CA SER A 124 -16.79 22.07 0.65
C SER A 124 -17.82 21.24 -0.10
N LEU A 125 -17.36 20.47 -1.08
CA LEU A 125 -18.22 19.52 -1.80
C LEU A 125 -18.09 18.15 -1.13
N GLU A 126 -19.14 17.71 -0.46
CA GLU A 126 -19.17 16.44 0.30
C GLU A 126 -20.49 15.73 0.09
N ASN A 127 -20.43 14.44 -0.27
CA ASN A 127 -21.63 13.58 -0.39
C ASN A 127 -22.73 14.17 -1.27
N GLY A 128 -22.37 14.80 -2.39
CA GLY A 128 -23.31 15.41 -3.32
C GLY A 128 -23.94 16.74 -2.83
N GLN A 129 -23.47 17.31 -1.75
CA GLN A 129 -23.93 18.58 -1.20
C GLN A 129 -22.77 19.61 -1.17
N LYS A 130 -23.14 20.90 -1.26
CA LYS A 130 -22.21 21.99 -0.99
C LYS A 130 -22.41 22.50 0.43
N ARG A 131 -21.36 22.44 1.24
CA ARG A 131 -21.40 22.87 2.64
C ARG A 131 -20.62 24.19 2.77
N PRO A 132 -21.23 25.29 3.20
CA PRO A 132 -20.50 26.55 3.36
C PRO A 132 -19.43 26.42 4.46
N VAL A 133 -18.23 26.88 4.15
CA VAL A 133 -17.10 26.93 5.08
C VAL A 133 -17.11 28.33 5.70
N LYS A 134 -17.28 28.40 7.02
CA LYS A 134 -17.31 29.70 7.72
C LYS A 134 -15.93 30.36 7.73
N ALA A 135 -15.94 31.69 7.87
CA ALA A 135 -14.72 32.50 7.87
C ALA A 135 -13.74 32.20 9.04
N SER A 136 -14.22 31.51 10.09
CA SER A 136 -13.37 31.01 11.18
C SER A 136 -12.56 29.79 10.82
N PHE A 137 -12.84 29.16 9.68
CA PHE A 137 -12.07 27.99 9.25
C PHE A 137 -10.63 28.40 8.91
N ASN A 138 -9.69 27.81 9.64
CA ASN A 138 -8.28 28.04 9.44
C ASN A 138 -7.81 27.32 8.18
N PHE A 139 -7.71 28.04 7.08
CA PHE A 139 -7.00 27.57 5.91
C PHE A 139 -5.50 27.63 6.20
N ASP A 140 -4.83 26.52 6.06
CA ASP A 140 -3.37 26.50 6.07
C ASP A 140 -2.85 26.84 4.66
N PRO A 141 -2.35 28.06 4.42
CA PRO A 141 -1.87 28.46 3.09
C PRO A 141 -0.62 27.66 2.66
N SER A 142 0.04 26.97 3.58
CA SER A 142 1.17 26.08 3.27
C SER A 142 0.72 24.67 2.86
N SER A 143 -0.52 24.31 3.17
CA SER A 143 -1.08 23.01 2.82
C SER A 143 -1.62 23.03 1.40
N ARG A 144 -1.03 22.24 0.52
CA ARG A 144 -1.57 22.04 -0.84
C ARG A 144 -2.97 21.41 -0.87
N TRP A 145 -3.42 20.85 0.25
CA TRP A 145 -4.73 20.18 0.37
C TRP A 145 -5.87 21.15 0.71
N ASP A 146 -5.55 22.32 1.22
CA ASP A 146 -6.52 23.38 1.51
C ASP A 146 -6.75 24.32 0.30
N GLU A 147 -6.38 23.87 -0.89
CA GLU A 147 -6.52 24.61 -2.14
C GLU A 147 -7.99 24.82 -2.48
N VAL A 148 -8.38 26.09 -2.70
CA VAL A 148 -9.72 26.46 -3.15
C VAL A 148 -9.76 26.51 -4.67
N GLY A 149 -10.46 25.56 -5.29
CA GLY A 149 -10.60 25.50 -6.74
C GLY A 149 -11.72 26.42 -7.27
N PRO A 150 -11.48 27.20 -8.34
CA PRO A 150 -12.54 27.98 -8.98
C PRO A 150 -13.55 27.05 -9.68
N VAL A 151 -14.84 27.38 -9.57
CA VAL A 151 -15.93 26.69 -10.28
C VAL A 151 -16.93 27.67 -10.87
N VAL A 152 -17.62 27.22 -11.92
CA VAL A 152 -18.68 28.03 -12.55
C VAL A 152 -19.86 28.16 -11.58
N CYS A 153 -20.34 29.38 -11.33
CA CYS A 153 -21.43 29.61 -10.38
C CYS A 153 -22.73 28.86 -10.71
N LYS A 154 -23.02 28.64 -12.00
CA LYS A 154 -24.16 27.83 -12.43
C LYS A 154 -24.08 26.41 -11.91
N PHE A 155 -22.90 25.81 -11.96
CA PHE A 155 -22.63 24.47 -11.42
C PHE A 155 -22.84 24.46 -9.90
N LEU A 156 -22.25 25.42 -9.19
CA LEU A 156 -22.32 25.47 -7.74
C LEU A 156 -23.79 25.68 -7.24
N ARG A 157 -24.59 26.45 -7.98
CA ARG A 157 -26.02 26.66 -7.65
C ARG A 157 -26.87 25.40 -7.86
N ALA A 158 -26.47 24.50 -8.73
CA ALA A 158 -27.20 23.26 -8.99
C ALA A 158 -26.99 22.19 -7.90
N ILE A 159 -25.98 22.36 -7.06
CA ILE A 159 -25.66 21.43 -5.97
C ILE A 159 -26.51 21.79 -4.74
N PRO A 160 -27.19 20.81 -4.11
CA PRO A 160 -27.96 21.04 -2.88
C PRO A 160 -27.10 21.61 -1.76
N ASP A 161 -27.72 22.47 -0.93
CA ASP A 161 -27.08 23.00 0.27
C ASP A 161 -27.03 21.96 1.38
N GLY A 162 -25.86 21.82 2.01
CA GLY A 162 -25.64 21.02 3.21
C GLY A 162 -25.41 21.91 4.45
N PRO A 163 -25.36 21.33 5.64
CA PRO A 163 -25.06 22.07 6.85
C PRO A 163 -23.67 22.72 6.79
N PRO A 164 -23.47 23.90 7.37
CA PRO A 164 -22.19 24.58 7.36
C PRO A 164 -21.13 23.75 8.09
N ILE A 165 -19.88 23.87 7.61
CA ILE A 165 -18.72 23.32 8.33
C ILE A 165 -18.37 24.35 9.39
N LEU A 166 -18.46 23.91 10.63
CA LEU A 166 -17.97 24.66 11.78
C LEU A 166 -16.52 24.23 12.02
N ASP A 167 -15.68 25.14 12.50
CA ASP A 167 -14.40 24.72 13.06
C ASP A 167 -14.68 23.72 14.18
N GLU A 168 -14.23 22.49 14.00
CA GLU A 168 -14.03 21.60 15.12
C GLU A 168 -12.81 22.17 15.85
N ALA A 169 -13.05 23.12 16.75
CA ALA A 169 -12.07 23.49 17.76
C ALA A 169 -11.85 22.24 18.60
N GLY A 170 -10.75 21.50 18.26
CA GLY A 170 -10.30 20.30 18.93
C GLY A 170 -9.77 20.57 20.31
#